data_093007cf23336eb99f75e4211d810f90
#
_entry.id   093007cf23336eb99f75e4211d810f90
#
_cell.length_a   1.000
_cell.length_b   1.000
_cell.length_c   1.000
_cell.angle_alpha   90.00
_cell.angle_beta   90.00
_cell.angle_gamma   90.00
#
_symmetry.space_group_name_H-M   'P 1'
#
loop_
_entity.id
_entity.type
_entity.pdbx_description
1 polymer ?
#
loop_
_entity_poly.entity_id
_entity_poly.type
_entity_poly.pdbx_seq_one_letter_code
_entity_poly.pdbx_strand_id
1 'polypeptide(L)'
;MRKAIVFLTMGGALAAQVAQQANSTYQTESGRKNVAQGLNGPDREATQKPGELIKSMGLEPGMTVADVGTGVGFMLPFLSRRVGPAGRVLAEDIFDDFLNAAKQRAADQKLANVAFLKGTETDPHLADGSVDLILALDSYHHYDYPEKMLAAFVKALRYGGRLVVVEYYKRPNAMPGGDAVKHIRLDEPDLVREIESHGFRKVSEHEHIKGSQYMVVFERKP
;
A
#
# COMPACT_ATOMS: atom_id res chain seq x y z
N MET A 1 -8.09 -42.34 -19.34
CA MET A 1 -7.08 -41.50 -18.64
C MET A 1 -7.10 -40.14 -19.29
N ARG A 2 -7.71 -39.12 -18.65
CA ARG A 2 -7.76 -37.72 -19.14
C ARG A 2 -6.54 -36.99 -18.59
N LYS A 3 -5.65 -36.55 -19.45
CA LYS A 3 -4.52 -35.66 -19.09
C LYS A 3 -5.09 -34.27 -18.79
N ALA A 4 -5.05 -33.85 -17.54
CA ALA A 4 -5.29 -32.47 -17.17
C ALA A 4 -4.12 -31.63 -17.68
N ILE A 5 -4.38 -30.74 -18.63
CA ILE A 5 -3.41 -29.72 -19.08
C ILE A 5 -3.53 -28.59 -18.06
N VAL A 6 -2.53 -28.45 -17.20
CA VAL A 6 -2.38 -27.30 -16.33
C VAL A 6 -1.86 -26.14 -17.18
N PHE A 7 -2.74 -25.22 -17.52
CA PHE A 7 -2.32 -23.91 -18.03
C PHE A 7 -1.71 -23.12 -16.87
N LEU A 8 -0.39 -23.24 -16.71
CA LEU A 8 0.35 -22.32 -15.86
C LEU A 8 0.32 -20.96 -16.58
N THR A 9 -0.41 -20.00 -16.03
CA THR A 9 -0.60 -18.70 -16.67
C THR A 9 0.74 -17.96 -16.70
N MET A 10 1.30 -17.78 -17.88
CA MET A 10 2.54 -16.99 -18.12
C MET A 10 2.47 -15.56 -17.54
N GLY A 11 1.28 -15.06 -17.25
CA GLY A 11 1.06 -13.74 -16.67
C GLY A 11 1.59 -13.56 -15.25
N GLY A 12 1.53 -14.59 -14.40
CA GLY A 12 2.03 -14.51 -13.03
C GLY A 12 3.55 -14.38 -12.94
N ALA A 13 4.28 -15.09 -13.81
CA ALA A 13 5.74 -15.02 -13.84
C ALA A 13 6.27 -13.65 -14.31
N LEU A 14 5.61 -13.03 -15.29
CA LEU A 14 5.96 -11.70 -15.77
C LEU A 14 5.69 -10.61 -14.71
N ALA A 15 4.58 -10.71 -13.96
CA ALA A 15 4.26 -9.78 -12.89
C ALA A 15 5.27 -9.85 -11.73
N ALA A 16 5.67 -11.06 -11.31
CA ALA A 16 6.72 -11.27 -10.31
C ALA A 16 8.07 -10.68 -10.77
N GLN A 17 8.44 -10.85 -12.03
CA GLN A 17 9.67 -10.24 -12.57
C GLN A 17 9.64 -8.72 -12.53
N VAL A 18 8.49 -8.09 -12.78
CA VAL A 18 8.35 -6.63 -12.71
C VAL A 18 8.49 -6.13 -11.27
N ALA A 19 7.91 -6.81 -10.28
CA ALA A 19 8.06 -6.44 -8.87
C ALA A 19 9.52 -6.53 -8.43
N GLN A 20 10.23 -7.60 -8.75
CA GLN A 20 11.66 -7.75 -8.46
C GLN A 20 12.51 -6.62 -9.08
N GLN A 21 12.21 -6.21 -10.31
CA GLN A 21 12.91 -5.10 -10.95
C GLN A 21 12.62 -3.76 -10.26
N ALA A 22 11.36 -3.48 -9.92
CA ALA A 22 10.97 -2.30 -9.16
C ALA A 22 11.65 -2.26 -7.78
N ASN A 23 11.81 -3.42 -7.15
CA ASN A 23 12.45 -3.57 -5.85
C ASN A 23 13.97 -3.49 -5.87
N SER A 24 14.61 -3.52 -7.05
CA SER A 24 16.08 -3.55 -7.14
C SER A 24 16.76 -2.37 -6.42
N THR A 25 16.19 -1.16 -6.49
CA THR A 25 16.70 0.03 -5.81
C THR A 25 16.67 -0.10 -4.29
N TYR A 26 15.70 -0.86 -3.74
CA TYR A 26 15.55 -1.06 -2.30
C TYR A 26 16.54 -2.07 -1.71
N GLN A 27 17.24 -2.84 -2.53
CA GLN A 27 18.21 -3.84 -2.07
C GLN A 27 19.46 -3.23 -1.40
N THR A 28 19.75 -1.96 -1.65
CA THR A 28 20.91 -1.28 -1.08
C THR A 28 20.48 -0.12 -0.16
N GLU A 29 21.26 0.14 0.89
CA GLU A 29 21.04 1.27 1.78
C GLU A 29 21.07 2.62 1.02
N SER A 30 22.02 2.78 0.11
CA SER A 30 22.12 3.99 -0.73
C SER A 30 20.89 4.17 -1.63
N GLY A 31 20.37 3.08 -2.19
CA GLY A 31 19.15 3.10 -2.98
C GLY A 31 17.94 3.53 -2.15
N ARG A 32 17.76 2.93 -0.97
CA ARG A 32 16.68 3.32 -0.04
C ARG A 32 16.80 4.76 0.44
N LYS A 33 18.04 5.25 0.68
CA LYS A 33 18.28 6.65 1.03
C LYS A 33 17.83 7.61 -0.08
N ASN A 34 18.10 7.27 -1.35
CA ASN A 34 17.64 8.07 -2.49
C ASN A 34 16.11 8.05 -2.60
N VAL A 35 15.47 6.89 -2.41
CA VAL A 35 14.01 6.77 -2.35
C VAL A 35 13.45 7.65 -1.21
N ALA A 36 14.02 7.54 0.00
CA ALA A 36 13.59 8.35 1.15
C ALA A 36 13.64 9.85 0.87
N GLN A 37 14.67 10.33 0.15
CA GLN A 37 14.77 11.74 -0.28
C GLN A 37 13.62 12.12 -1.21
N GLY A 38 13.28 11.29 -2.20
CA GLY A 38 12.13 11.50 -3.09
C GLY A 38 10.80 11.52 -2.32
N LEU A 39 10.64 10.58 -1.38
CA LEU A 39 9.46 10.49 -0.53
C LEU A 39 9.29 11.68 0.44
N ASN A 40 10.35 12.43 0.71
CA ASN A 40 10.35 13.66 1.51
C ASN A 40 10.36 14.95 0.66
N GLY A 41 10.13 14.85 -0.64
CA GLY A 41 10.13 16.01 -1.54
C GLY A 41 9.15 17.09 -1.06
N PRO A 42 9.51 18.38 -1.20
CA PRO A 42 8.72 19.51 -0.69
C PRO A 42 7.33 19.60 -1.34
N ASP A 43 7.20 19.14 -2.57
CA ASP A 43 5.96 19.21 -3.35
C ASP A 43 5.07 17.98 -3.17
N ARG A 44 5.49 16.99 -2.35
CA ARG A 44 4.76 15.71 -2.23
C ARG A 44 3.33 15.90 -1.72
N GLU A 45 3.09 16.81 -0.78
CA GLU A 45 1.75 17.08 -0.27
C GLU A 45 0.85 17.67 -1.38
N ALA A 46 1.37 18.60 -2.17
CA ALA A 46 0.63 19.21 -3.28
C ALA A 46 0.32 18.19 -4.39
N THR A 47 1.27 17.30 -4.69
CA THR A 47 1.14 16.30 -5.77
C THR A 47 0.33 15.07 -5.34
N GLN A 48 0.50 14.58 -4.11
CA GLN A 48 -0.18 13.38 -3.60
C GLN A 48 -1.57 13.68 -3.02
N LYS A 49 -1.90 14.93 -2.71
CA LYS A 49 -3.20 15.39 -2.20
C LYS A 49 -3.76 14.53 -1.05
N PRO A 50 -3.01 14.34 0.05
CA PRO A 50 -3.39 13.43 1.14
C PRO A 50 -4.74 13.79 1.78
N GLY A 51 -5.11 15.07 1.78
CA GLY A 51 -6.41 15.52 2.31
C GLY A 51 -7.61 15.04 1.48
N GLU A 52 -7.47 14.93 0.15
CA GLU A 52 -8.49 14.36 -0.73
C GLU A 52 -8.55 12.84 -0.54
N LEU A 53 -7.38 12.19 -0.47
CA LEU A 53 -7.26 10.75 -0.23
C LEU A 53 -7.97 10.33 1.07
N ILE A 54 -7.67 11.00 2.20
CA ILE A 54 -8.30 10.74 3.50
C ILE A 54 -9.84 10.84 3.45
N LYS A 55 -10.38 11.81 2.72
CA LYS A 55 -11.84 11.96 2.55
C LYS A 55 -12.47 10.78 1.80
N SER A 56 -11.76 10.26 0.79
CA SER A 56 -12.25 9.18 -0.07
C SER A 56 -12.11 7.79 0.54
N MET A 57 -11.22 7.61 1.52
CA MET A 57 -10.97 6.30 2.17
C MET A 57 -12.12 5.81 3.06
N GLY A 58 -13.06 6.67 3.45
CA GLY A 58 -14.11 6.33 4.41
C GLY A 58 -13.58 6.05 5.83
N LEU A 59 -12.44 6.67 6.19
CA LEU A 59 -11.83 6.55 7.51
C LEU A 59 -12.59 7.40 8.52
N GLU A 60 -12.95 6.84 9.68
CA GLU A 60 -13.74 7.49 10.73
C GLU A 60 -12.93 7.67 12.03
N PRO A 61 -13.29 8.66 12.89
CA PRO A 61 -12.69 8.78 14.21
C PRO A 61 -12.85 7.49 15.04
N GLY A 62 -11.81 7.13 15.77
CA GLY A 62 -11.76 5.92 16.60
C GLY A 62 -11.32 4.64 15.86
N MET A 63 -11.23 4.65 14.54
CA MET A 63 -10.77 3.49 13.76
C MET A 63 -9.29 3.19 13.98
N THR A 64 -8.93 1.92 13.81
CA THR A 64 -7.54 1.46 13.65
C THR A 64 -7.23 1.32 12.17
N VAL A 65 -6.26 2.08 11.67
CA VAL A 65 -5.79 2.01 10.28
C VAL A 65 -4.34 1.52 10.23
N ALA A 66 -4.04 0.62 9.30
CA ALA A 66 -2.68 0.22 8.99
C ALA A 66 -2.22 0.90 7.68
N ASP A 67 -1.06 1.54 7.71
CA ASP A 67 -0.34 2.09 6.56
C ASP A 67 0.78 1.12 6.21
N VAL A 68 0.53 0.27 5.21
CA VAL A 68 1.41 -0.85 4.83
C VAL A 68 2.33 -0.43 3.69
N GLY A 69 3.64 -0.50 3.95
CA GLY A 69 4.64 0.18 3.13
C GLY A 69 4.66 1.68 3.44
N THR A 70 4.65 2.04 4.73
CA THR A 70 4.58 3.45 5.18
C THR A 70 5.75 4.31 4.71
N GLY A 71 6.87 3.69 4.30
CA GLY A 71 8.09 4.37 3.91
C GLY A 71 8.59 5.31 5.02
N VAL A 72 8.82 6.56 4.68
CA VAL A 72 9.24 7.60 5.63
C VAL A 72 8.07 8.23 6.43
N GLY A 73 6.90 7.60 6.43
CA GLY A 73 5.75 8.02 7.23
C GLY A 73 4.99 9.23 6.69
N PHE A 74 4.96 9.41 5.36
CA PHE A 74 4.28 10.56 4.74
C PHE A 74 2.80 10.70 5.15
N MET A 75 2.06 9.58 5.18
CA MET A 75 0.63 9.60 5.50
C MET A 75 0.33 9.71 7.00
N LEU A 76 1.28 9.43 7.88
CA LEU A 76 1.04 9.32 9.33
C LEU A 76 0.36 10.55 9.97
N PRO A 77 0.75 11.80 9.64
CA PRO A 77 0.09 12.97 10.23
C PRO A 77 -1.38 13.09 9.82
N PHE A 78 -1.70 12.72 8.59
CA PHE A 78 -3.06 12.81 8.04
C PHE A 78 -3.96 11.71 8.62
N LEU A 79 -3.45 10.47 8.67
CA LEU A 79 -4.14 9.32 9.26
C LEU A 79 -4.37 9.54 10.76
N SER A 80 -3.31 9.90 11.50
CA SER A 80 -3.36 10.16 12.96
C SER A 80 -4.41 11.21 13.31
N ARG A 81 -4.43 12.32 12.59
CA ARG A 81 -5.41 13.41 12.79
C ARG A 81 -6.83 12.94 12.47
N ARG A 82 -7.01 12.16 11.41
CA ARG A 82 -8.33 11.69 10.97
C ARG A 82 -8.96 10.71 11.96
N VAL A 83 -8.20 9.72 12.45
CA VAL A 83 -8.71 8.74 13.41
C VAL A 83 -8.82 9.34 14.81
N GLY A 84 -8.09 10.42 15.10
CA GLY A 84 -8.14 11.12 16.37
C GLY A 84 -7.54 10.33 17.54
N PRO A 85 -7.64 10.87 18.79
CA PRO A 85 -6.96 10.29 19.95
C PRO A 85 -7.52 8.93 20.40
N ALA A 86 -8.75 8.60 20.04
CA ALA A 86 -9.36 7.29 20.32
C ALA A 86 -9.04 6.24 19.24
N GLY A 87 -8.52 6.66 18.08
CA GLY A 87 -8.10 5.77 17.00
C GLY A 87 -6.61 5.44 17.05
N ARG A 88 -6.18 4.56 16.17
CA ARG A 88 -4.79 4.10 16.10
C ARG A 88 -4.29 4.02 14.67
N VAL A 89 -3.04 4.39 14.45
CA VAL A 89 -2.32 4.18 13.19
C VAL A 89 -1.23 3.14 13.42
N LEU A 90 -1.20 2.11 12.58
CA LEU A 90 -0.16 1.09 12.55
C LEU A 90 0.69 1.35 11.30
N ALA A 91 1.89 1.87 11.49
CA ALA A 91 2.84 2.15 10.43
C ALA A 91 3.73 0.94 10.21
N GLU A 92 3.57 0.27 9.07
CA GLU A 92 4.31 -0.94 8.76
C GLU A 92 5.25 -0.70 7.59
N ASP A 93 6.46 -1.25 7.67
CA ASP A 93 7.42 -1.34 6.56
C ASP A 93 8.39 -2.49 6.79
N ILE A 94 8.96 -3.02 5.69
CA ILE A 94 9.94 -4.10 5.74
C ILE A 94 11.38 -3.60 5.96
N PHE A 95 11.63 -2.29 5.89
CA PHE A 95 12.95 -1.68 6.03
C PHE A 95 13.08 -0.86 7.31
N ASP A 96 14.10 -1.16 8.13
CA ASP A 96 14.33 -0.48 9.41
C ASP A 96 14.68 1.00 9.23
N ASP A 97 15.42 1.35 8.18
CA ASP A 97 15.77 2.72 7.88
C ASP A 97 14.53 3.58 7.55
N PHE A 98 13.55 3.03 6.84
CA PHE A 98 12.26 3.69 6.61
C PHE A 98 11.45 3.81 7.90
N LEU A 99 11.33 2.74 8.69
CA LEU A 99 10.64 2.80 9.98
C LEU A 99 11.30 3.80 10.95
N ASN A 100 12.62 3.91 10.95
CA ASN A 100 13.32 4.90 11.77
C ASN A 100 13.02 6.34 11.31
N ALA A 101 12.96 6.60 10.01
CA ALA A 101 12.54 7.89 9.47
C ALA A 101 11.07 8.20 9.81
N ALA A 102 10.18 7.22 9.70
CA ALA A 102 8.76 7.35 10.07
C ALA A 102 8.58 7.62 11.57
N LYS A 103 9.34 6.95 12.44
CA LYS A 103 9.38 7.20 13.89
C LYS A 103 9.83 8.62 14.21
N GLN A 104 10.90 9.10 13.55
CA GLN A 104 11.38 10.46 13.72
C GLN A 104 10.30 11.48 13.32
N ARG A 105 9.66 11.30 12.17
CA ARG A 105 8.54 12.15 11.72
C ARG A 105 7.40 12.17 12.73
N ALA A 106 7.00 11.02 13.25
CA ALA A 106 5.93 10.93 14.24
C ALA A 106 6.29 11.65 15.54
N ALA A 107 7.54 11.52 15.99
CA ALA A 107 8.05 12.21 17.18
C ALA A 107 8.06 13.73 16.98
N ASP A 108 8.60 14.22 15.86
CA ASP A 108 8.67 15.65 15.52
C ASP A 108 7.29 16.29 15.48
N GLN A 109 6.28 15.54 15.02
CA GLN A 109 4.89 15.98 14.92
C GLN A 109 4.02 15.60 16.13
N LYS A 110 4.62 14.97 17.15
CA LYS A 110 3.95 14.56 18.40
C LYS A 110 2.72 13.69 18.18
N LEU A 111 2.81 12.73 17.25
CA LEU A 111 1.73 11.80 16.93
C LEU A 111 1.68 10.67 17.97
N ALA A 112 0.82 10.81 18.99
CA ALA A 112 0.78 9.90 20.13
C ALA A 112 0.05 8.55 19.84
N ASN A 113 -0.74 8.47 18.76
CA ASN A 113 -1.56 7.31 18.42
C ASN A 113 -0.98 6.46 17.27
N VAL A 114 0.32 6.61 16.98
CA VAL A 114 1.03 5.83 15.96
C VAL A 114 1.88 4.74 16.61
N ALA A 115 1.75 3.52 16.12
CA ALA A 115 2.62 2.39 16.47
C ALA A 115 3.33 1.87 15.21
N PHE A 116 4.52 1.31 15.37
CA PHE A 116 5.37 0.87 14.27
C PHE A 116 5.53 -0.64 14.29
N LEU A 117 5.40 -1.27 13.13
CA LEU A 117 5.52 -2.69 12.92
C LEU A 117 6.58 -2.96 11.86
N LYS A 118 7.47 -3.91 12.15
CA LYS A 118 8.38 -4.47 11.15
C LYS A 118 7.71 -5.64 10.49
N GLY A 119 7.38 -5.50 9.22
CA GLY A 119 6.85 -6.58 8.40
C GLY A 119 7.93 -7.38 7.69
N THR A 120 7.45 -8.24 6.80
CA THR A 120 8.25 -9.02 5.86
C THR A 120 7.61 -8.95 4.48
N GLU A 121 8.28 -9.48 3.46
CA GLU A 121 7.74 -9.57 2.09
C GLU A 121 6.45 -10.42 1.99
N THR A 122 6.10 -11.17 3.03
CA THR A 122 4.97 -12.10 3.03
C THR A 122 3.96 -11.88 4.15
N ASP A 123 4.28 -11.05 5.14
CA ASP A 123 3.44 -10.83 6.32
C ASP A 123 3.70 -9.43 6.92
N PRO A 124 2.69 -8.55 7.00
CA PRO A 124 2.81 -7.23 7.63
C PRO A 124 2.81 -7.30 9.16
N HIS A 125 2.71 -8.47 9.76
CA HIS A 125 2.63 -8.72 11.20
C HIS A 125 1.51 -7.96 11.91
N LEU A 126 0.41 -7.72 11.21
CA LEU A 126 -0.82 -7.18 11.79
C LEU A 126 -1.56 -8.30 12.54
N ALA A 127 -2.03 -8.01 13.75
CA ALA A 127 -2.78 -9.00 14.52
C ALA A 127 -4.16 -9.29 13.88
N ASP A 128 -4.66 -10.52 14.00
CA ASP A 128 -5.93 -10.95 13.42
C ASP A 128 -7.10 -10.11 13.95
N GLY A 129 -7.98 -9.68 13.06
CA GLY A 129 -9.18 -8.91 13.37
C GLY A 129 -8.91 -7.58 14.11
N SER A 130 -7.74 -6.99 13.93
CA SER A 130 -7.30 -5.81 14.69
C SER A 130 -7.49 -4.48 13.98
N VAL A 131 -7.65 -4.47 12.65
CA VAL A 131 -7.69 -3.24 11.86
C VAL A 131 -9.02 -3.05 11.13
N ASP A 132 -9.46 -1.80 11.03
CA ASP A 132 -10.68 -1.42 10.33
C ASP A 132 -10.39 -1.08 8.86
N LEU A 133 -9.18 -0.59 8.58
CA LEU A 133 -8.74 -0.21 7.25
C LEU A 133 -7.25 -0.47 7.08
N ILE A 134 -6.87 -1.02 5.93
CA ILE A 134 -5.49 -1.11 5.45
C ILE A 134 -5.34 -0.16 4.26
N LEU A 135 -4.33 0.69 4.31
CA LEU A 135 -3.88 1.54 3.20
C LEU A 135 -2.61 0.93 2.60
N ALA A 136 -2.61 0.74 1.28
CA ALA A 136 -1.44 0.47 0.46
C ALA A 136 -1.31 1.61 -0.56
N LEU A 137 -0.49 2.61 -0.24
CA LEU A 137 -0.26 3.79 -1.07
C LEU A 137 1.08 3.67 -1.79
N ASP A 138 1.06 3.55 -3.12
CA ASP A 138 2.26 3.38 -3.94
C ASP A 138 3.17 2.24 -3.45
N SER A 139 2.57 1.18 -2.91
CA SER A 139 3.31 0.05 -2.31
C SER A 139 2.89 -1.32 -2.87
N TYR A 140 1.67 -1.47 -3.36
CA TYR A 140 1.16 -2.76 -3.83
C TYR A 140 1.96 -3.33 -5.02
N HIS A 141 2.44 -2.47 -5.91
CA HIS A 141 3.27 -2.90 -7.05
C HIS A 141 4.64 -3.46 -6.64
N HIS A 142 5.06 -3.24 -5.39
CA HIS A 142 6.29 -3.79 -4.81
C HIS A 142 6.11 -5.17 -4.18
N TYR A 143 4.89 -5.72 -4.07
CA TYR A 143 4.67 -7.02 -3.44
C TYR A 143 5.15 -8.16 -4.35
N ASP A 144 6.22 -8.83 -3.93
CA ASP A 144 6.74 -10.04 -4.60
C ASP A 144 5.87 -11.28 -4.33
N TYR A 145 5.13 -11.26 -3.19
CA TYR A 145 4.23 -12.35 -2.76
C TYR A 145 2.82 -11.81 -2.46
N PRO A 146 2.12 -11.25 -3.46
CA PRO A 146 0.84 -10.58 -3.22
C PRO A 146 -0.22 -11.51 -2.63
N GLU A 147 -0.24 -12.79 -3.00
CA GLU A 147 -1.17 -13.79 -2.48
C GLU A 147 -1.00 -14.00 -0.96
N LYS A 148 0.24 -13.94 -0.44
CA LYS A 148 0.52 -14.06 0.99
C LYS A 148 0.15 -12.79 1.75
N MET A 149 0.51 -11.65 1.20
CA MET A 149 0.14 -10.35 1.76
C MET A 149 -1.37 -10.19 1.84
N LEU A 150 -2.10 -10.50 0.76
CA LEU A 150 -3.57 -10.44 0.74
C LEU A 150 -4.20 -11.42 1.73
N ALA A 151 -3.66 -12.62 1.88
CA ALA A 151 -4.13 -13.58 2.89
C ALA A 151 -3.91 -13.04 4.32
N ALA A 152 -2.79 -12.37 4.58
CA ALA A 152 -2.53 -11.71 5.86
C ALA A 152 -3.48 -10.51 6.09
N PHE A 153 -3.76 -9.72 5.06
CA PHE A 153 -4.73 -8.61 5.14
C PHE A 153 -6.14 -9.09 5.46
N VAL A 154 -6.60 -10.20 4.83
CA VAL A 154 -7.89 -10.80 5.15
C VAL A 154 -7.98 -11.19 6.62
N LYS A 155 -6.93 -11.76 7.21
CA LYS A 155 -6.89 -12.11 8.64
C LYS A 155 -6.90 -10.88 9.54
N ALA A 156 -6.09 -9.87 9.21
CA ALA A 156 -5.91 -8.66 10.01
C ALA A 156 -7.15 -7.75 10.03
N LEU A 157 -7.88 -7.70 8.93
CA LEU A 157 -9.10 -6.88 8.83
C LEU A 157 -10.24 -7.47 9.67
N ARG A 158 -10.98 -6.61 10.34
CA ARG A 158 -12.28 -6.94 10.94
C ARG A 158 -13.31 -7.27 9.87
N TYR A 159 -14.43 -7.88 10.24
CA TYR A 159 -15.58 -8.02 9.34
C TYR A 159 -16.05 -6.64 8.88
N GLY A 160 -16.25 -6.48 7.56
CA GLY A 160 -16.55 -5.19 6.94
C GLY A 160 -15.37 -4.23 6.88
N GLY A 161 -14.18 -4.69 7.29
CA GLY A 161 -12.94 -3.92 7.14
C GLY A 161 -12.54 -3.76 5.69
N ARG A 162 -11.77 -2.71 5.39
CA ARG A 162 -11.48 -2.28 4.02
C ARG A 162 -9.99 -2.30 3.71
N LEU A 163 -9.66 -2.70 2.49
CA LEU A 163 -8.37 -2.48 1.87
C LEU A 163 -8.51 -1.33 0.87
N VAL A 164 -7.70 -0.31 1.03
CA VAL A 164 -7.59 0.83 0.11
C VAL A 164 -6.25 0.73 -0.60
N VAL A 165 -6.28 0.61 -1.91
CA VAL A 165 -5.08 0.59 -2.75
C VAL A 165 -5.07 1.85 -3.59
N VAL A 166 -3.98 2.60 -3.53
CA VAL A 166 -3.70 3.77 -4.38
C VAL A 166 -2.46 3.46 -5.19
N GLU A 167 -2.60 3.47 -6.52
CA GLU A 167 -1.53 3.06 -7.42
C GLU A 167 -1.45 3.92 -8.67
N TYR A 168 -0.28 3.97 -9.28
CA TYR A 168 -0.10 4.56 -10.59
C TYR A 168 -0.74 3.69 -11.68
N TYR A 169 -1.34 4.36 -12.66
CA TYR A 169 -1.72 3.66 -13.89
C TYR A 169 -0.48 3.12 -14.60
N LYS A 170 -0.54 1.88 -15.09
CA LYS A 170 0.52 1.26 -15.89
C LYS A 170 0.53 1.79 -17.32
N ARG A 171 0.78 3.07 -17.49
CA ARG A 171 0.80 3.75 -18.80
C ARG A 171 1.88 4.83 -18.86
N PRO A 172 2.33 5.24 -20.07
CA PRO A 172 3.32 6.31 -20.21
C PRO A 172 2.91 7.58 -19.46
N ASN A 173 3.89 8.23 -18.82
CA ASN A 173 3.73 9.50 -18.08
C ASN A 173 2.81 9.46 -16.84
N ALA A 174 2.35 8.30 -16.40
CA ALA A 174 1.56 8.20 -15.18
C ALA A 174 2.39 8.46 -13.92
N MET A 175 3.64 7.98 -13.89
CA MET A 175 4.53 8.12 -12.73
C MET A 175 5.53 9.27 -12.94
N PRO A 176 5.50 10.33 -12.11
CA PRO A 176 6.45 11.42 -12.21
C PRO A 176 7.89 10.95 -12.01
N GLY A 177 8.77 11.29 -12.95
CA GLY A 177 10.19 10.96 -12.86
C GLY A 177 10.55 9.48 -13.08
N GLY A 178 9.56 8.63 -13.46
CA GLY A 178 9.77 7.21 -13.70
C GLY A 178 9.02 6.67 -14.91
N ASP A 179 9.28 5.41 -15.24
CA ASP A 179 8.61 4.66 -16.32
C ASP A 179 7.57 3.71 -15.70
N ALA A 180 6.32 4.19 -15.58
CA ALA A 180 5.23 3.40 -15.01
C ALA A 180 4.98 2.08 -15.74
N VAL A 181 5.23 2.02 -17.06
CA VAL A 181 5.02 0.78 -17.84
C VAL A 181 5.96 -0.31 -17.40
N LYS A 182 7.21 0.03 -17.06
CA LYS A 182 8.21 -0.91 -16.57
C LYS A 182 8.15 -1.14 -15.07
N HIS A 183 7.76 -0.10 -14.30
CA HIS A 183 7.82 -0.13 -12.84
C HIS A 183 6.58 -0.76 -12.20
N ILE A 184 5.38 -0.42 -12.71
CA ILE A 184 4.13 -0.90 -12.14
C ILE A 184 3.86 -2.35 -12.56
N ARG A 185 3.64 -3.22 -11.57
CA ARG A 185 3.46 -4.66 -11.76
C ARG A 185 2.22 -5.00 -12.59
N LEU A 186 1.06 -4.46 -12.22
CA LEU A 186 -0.24 -4.71 -12.85
C LEU A 186 -0.89 -3.41 -13.28
N ASP A 187 -1.66 -3.42 -14.35
CA ASP A 187 -2.63 -2.35 -14.63
C ASP A 187 -3.85 -2.48 -13.71
N GLU A 188 -4.68 -1.43 -13.66
CA GLU A 188 -5.81 -1.36 -12.74
C GLU A 188 -6.79 -2.54 -12.85
N PRO A 189 -7.25 -2.98 -14.05
CA PRO A 189 -8.16 -4.12 -14.15
C PRO A 189 -7.56 -5.44 -13.66
N ASP A 190 -6.25 -5.65 -13.86
CA ASP A 190 -5.56 -6.87 -13.40
C ASP A 190 -5.34 -6.84 -11.90
N LEU A 191 -5.00 -5.69 -11.33
CA LEU A 191 -4.91 -5.48 -9.88
C LEU A 191 -6.25 -5.78 -9.20
N VAL A 192 -7.36 -5.27 -9.74
CA VAL A 192 -8.71 -5.53 -9.20
C VAL A 192 -9.02 -7.01 -9.23
N ARG A 193 -8.76 -7.70 -10.34
CA ARG A 193 -8.99 -9.15 -10.46
C ARG A 193 -8.15 -9.95 -9.47
N GLU A 194 -6.87 -9.60 -9.31
CA GLU A 194 -5.97 -10.26 -8.37
C GLU A 194 -6.51 -10.12 -6.93
N ILE A 195 -6.85 -8.93 -6.48
CA ILE A 195 -7.33 -8.68 -5.12
C ILE A 195 -8.70 -9.36 -4.89
N GLU A 196 -9.62 -9.30 -5.86
CA GLU A 196 -10.93 -9.94 -5.72
C GLU A 196 -10.86 -11.48 -5.66
N SER A 197 -9.84 -12.07 -6.28
CA SER A 197 -9.61 -13.54 -6.20
C SER A 197 -9.05 -13.99 -4.85
N HIS A 198 -8.61 -13.06 -3.98
CA HIS A 198 -8.01 -13.33 -2.68
C HIS A 198 -8.83 -12.85 -1.48
N GLY A 199 -10.16 -12.98 -1.54
CA GLY A 199 -11.03 -12.76 -0.40
C GLY A 199 -11.55 -11.34 -0.23
N PHE A 200 -11.45 -10.52 -1.27
CA PHE A 200 -11.96 -9.16 -1.30
C PHE A 200 -13.06 -8.96 -2.35
N ARG A 201 -13.85 -7.91 -2.19
CA ARG A 201 -14.85 -7.43 -3.13
C ARG A 201 -14.62 -5.93 -3.37
N LYS A 202 -14.53 -5.52 -4.63
CA LYS A 202 -14.44 -4.10 -4.97
C LYS A 202 -15.72 -3.36 -4.55
N VAL A 203 -15.57 -2.23 -3.87
CA VAL A 203 -16.66 -1.36 -3.42
C VAL A 203 -16.74 -0.09 -4.28
N SER A 204 -15.61 0.54 -4.53
CA SER A 204 -15.52 1.75 -5.34
C SER A 204 -14.16 1.88 -5.99
N GLU A 205 -14.10 2.66 -7.05
CA GLU A 205 -12.87 3.10 -7.69
C GLU A 205 -13.03 4.52 -8.21
N HIS A 206 -11.97 5.29 -8.26
CA HIS A 206 -11.93 6.60 -8.89
C HIS A 206 -10.49 7.02 -9.21
N GLU A 207 -10.36 7.93 -10.16
CA GLU A 207 -9.08 8.56 -10.45
C GLU A 207 -8.71 9.50 -9.29
N HIS A 208 -7.60 9.22 -8.59
CA HIS A 208 -7.14 10.04 -7.46
C HIS A 208 -6.35 11.25 -7.96
N ILE A 209 -5.34 11.02 -8.77
CA ILE A 209 -4.56 12.07 -9.44
C ILE A 209 -4.76 11.94 -10.94
N LYS A 210 -5.32 12.97 -11.53
CA LYS A 210 -5.70 12.96 -12.95
C LYS A 210 -4.56 12.47 -13.86
N GLY A 211 -4.84 11.40 -14.59
CA GLY A 211 -3.89 10.81 -15.53
C GLY A 211 -2.71 10.06 -14.89
N SER A 212 -2.59 10.05 -13.56
CA SER A 212 -1.45 9.51 -12.83
C SER A 212 -1.83 8.35 -11.92
N GLN A 213 -2.72 8.56 -10.95
CA GLN A 213 -3.05 7.56 -9.96
C GLN A 213 -4.55 7.30 -9.87
N TYR A 214 -4.90 6.06 -9.57
CA TYR A 214 -6.23 5.63 -9.19
C TYR A 214 -6.26 5.16 -7.74
N MET A 215 -7.46 5.14 -7.16
CA MET A 215 -7.75 4.57 -5.86
C MET A 215 -8.86 3.55 -6.00
N VAL A 216 -8.66 2.36 -5.44
CA VAL A 216 -9.70 1.32 -5.34
C VAL A 216 -9.92 0.97 -3.87
N VAL A 217 -11.18 0.91 -3.48
CA VAL A 217 -11.60 0.46 -2.16
C VAL A 217 -12.18 -0.94 -2.29
N PHE A 218 -11.65 -1.84 -1.50
CA PHE A 218 -12.14 -3.21 -1.37
C PHE A 218 -12.67 -3.45 0.03
N GLU A 219 -13.66 -4.31 0.16
CA GLU A 219 -14.16 -4.83 1.42
C GLU A 219 -13.79 -6.31 1.57
N ARG A 220 -13.38 -6.71 2.77
CA ARG A 220 -13.17 -8.11 3.10
C ARG A 220 -14.46 -8.89 2.92
N LYS A 221 -14.44 -9.98 2.15
CA LYS A 221 -15.58 -10.93 2.07
C LYS A 221 -15.80 -11.62 3.42
N PRO A 222 -17.05 -12.01 3.72
CA PRO A 222 -17.39 -12.76 4.93
C PRO A 222 -16.59 -14.05 5.12
#